data_6495edfe407434f31562aeeb1f753d7b
#
_entry.id   6495edfe407434f31562aeeb1f753d7b
#
_cell.length_a   1.000
_cell.length_b   1.000
_cell.length_c   1.000
_cell.angle_alpha   90.00
_cell.angle_beta   90.00
_cell.angle_gamma   90.00
#
_symmetry.space_group_name_H-M   'P 1'
#
loop_
_entity.id
_entity.type
_entity.pdbx_description
1 polymer ?
#
loop_
_entity_poly.entity_id
_entity_poly.type
_entity_poly.pdbx_seq_one_letter_code
_entity_poly.pdbx_strand_id
1 'polypeptide(L)'
;MLGNQGLTAAKFDTNIRALRGTVMGLPVTNLSTESDFYAGLPSGFNVVPTGVLAQDVVEPGYPLTSELWLDPNTSNPINGSAPPAPFSSQGRAWGLIVFAPEAEVIAADTTIQAEDDVVIADAYGRVTSIRNVTTGNTANVVGKAKYSATAQNQRIRIQVTLRQVKV
;
A
#
# COMPACT_ATOMS: atom_id res chain seq x y z
N MET A 1 -21.78 17.65 0.10
CA MET A 1 -21.38 16.49 -0.71
C MET A 1 -19.91 16.17 -0.44
N LEU A 2 -19.64 15.01 0.13
CA LEU A 2 -18.29 14.57 0.49
C LEU A 2 -17.59 13.82 -0.66
N GLY A 3 -17.94 14.09 -1.91
CA GLY A 3 -17.39 13.39 -3.06
C GLY A 3 -15.87 13.53 -3.11
N ASN A 4 -15.17 12.43 -3.25
CA ASN A 4 -13.73 12.30 -3.54
C ASN A 4 -12.74 13.05 -2.62
N GLN A 5 -13.16 13.55 -1.49
CA GLN A 5 -12.24 14.12 -0.51
C GLN A 5 -11.31 13.01 0.00
N GLY A 6 -10.02 13.22 -0.15
CA GLY A 6 -9.01 12.24 0.20
C GLY A 6 -8.61 11.28 -0.91
N LEU A 7 -9.21 11.36 -2.09
CA LEU A 7 -8.82 10.59 -3.26
C LEU A 7 -8.04 11.47 -4.24
N THR A 8 -6.83 11.06 -4.58
CA THR A 8 -5.97 11.74 -5.54
C THR A 8 -5.47 10.75 -6.59
N ALA A 9 -5.38 11.19 -7.84
CA ALA A 9 -4.73 10.43 -8.89
C ALA A 9 -3.21 10.51 -8.72
N ALA A 10 -2.55 9.37 -8.86
CA ALA A 10 -1.09 9.29 -8.86
C ALA A 10 -0.61 8.49 -10.06
N LYS A 11 0.57 8.82 -10.55
CA LYS A 11 1.30 8.05 -11.54
C LYS A 11 2.31 7.13 -10.84
N PHE A 12 2.69 6.06 -11.50
CA PHE A 12 3.73 5.17 -10.99
C PHE A 12 5.08 5.49 -11.61
N ASP A 13 6.13 5.49 -10.80
CA ASP A 13 7.51 5.73 -11.22
C ASP A 13 8.10 4.54 -11.99
N THR A 14 7.56 3.35 -11.77
CA THR A 14 7.96 2.11 -12.46
C THR A 14 6.74 1.29 -12.84
N ASN A 15 6.95 0.22 -13.62
CA ASN A 15 5.90 -0.74 -13.90
C ASN A 15 5.64 -1.59 -12.66
N ILE A 16 4.42 -1.52 -12.15
CA ILE A 16 4.00 -2.30 -10.99
C ILE A 16 2.67 -3.01 -11.25
N ARG A 17 2.47 -4.10 -10.57
CA ARG A 17 1.15 -4.70 -10.31
C ARG A 17 0.91 -4.63 -8.82
N ALA A 18 -0.27 -4.20 -8.43
CA ALA A 18 -0.64 -4.10 -7.02
C ALA A 18 -2.15 -4.20 -6.85
N LEU A 19 -2.59 -4.68 -5.71
CA LEU A 19 -4.00 -4.82 -5.40
C LEU A 19 -4.52 -3.61 -4.64
N ARG A 20 -5.81 -3.36 -4.76
CA ARG A 20 -6.52 -2.40 -3.90
C ARG A 20 -6.21 -2.68 -2.43
N GLY A 21 -5.89 -1.65 -1.67
CA GLY A 21 -5.48 -1.76 -0.28
C GLY A 21 -3.96 -1.79 -0.07
N THR A 22 -3.17 -1.85 -1.14
CA THR A 22 -1.71 -1.69 -1.06
C THR A 22 -1.37 -0.28 -0.61
N VAL A 23 -0.57 -0.15 0.44
CA VAL A 23 -0.01 1.14 0.86
C VAL A 23 1.14 1.50 -0.06
N MET A 24 1.06 2.68 -0.64
CA MET A 24 2.08 3.21 -1.55
C MET A 24 3.04 4.14 -0.80
N GLY A 25 4.29 4.17 -1.23
CA GLY A 25 5.32 5.02 -0.69
C GLY A 25 5.72 6.14 -1.65
N LEU A 26 6.66 6.97 -1.22
CA LEU A 26 7.30 7.95 -2.08
C LEU A 26 8.06 7.22 -3.21
N PRO A 27 8.09 7.79 -4.43
CA PRO A 27 8.81 7.19 -5.54
C PRO A 27 10.32 7.11 -5.25
N VAL A 28 10.94 6.06 -5.76
CA VAL A 28 12.40 5.85 -5.63
C VAL A 28 13.17 6.77 -6.56
N THR A 29 12.61 7.08 -7.72
CA THR A 29 13.21 7.98 -8.71
C THR A 29 12.75 9.41 -8.48
N ASN A 30 13.68 10.35 -8.59
CA ASN A 30 13.35 11.76 -8.47
C ASN A 30 12.72 12.29 -9.78
N LEU A 31 11.39 12.33 -9.79
CA LEU A 31 10.61 12.86 -10.89
C LEU A 31 10.23 14.34 -10.66
N SER A 32 11.06 15.08 -9.97
CA SER A 32 10.82 16.45 -9.47
C SER A 32 10.54 17.50 -10.53
N THR A 33 10.72 17.18 -11.80
CA THR A 33 10.48 18.12 -12.91
C THR A 33 9.04 18.11 -13.41
N GLU A 34 8.23 17.18 -12.96
CA GLU A 34 6.82 17.06 -13.35
C GLU A 34 5.89 17.55 -12.23
N SER A 35 4.80 18.19 -12.64
CA SER A 35 3.75 18.63 -11.71
C SER A 35 2.85 17.50 -11.20
N ASP A 36 3.05 16.31 -11.72
CA ASP A 36 2.22 15.14 -11.37
C ASP A 36 2.66 14.52 -10.05
N PHE A 37 1.69 13.98 -9.34
CA PHE A 37 1.94 13.20 -8.14
C PHE A 37 2.35 11.77 -8.51
N TYR A 38 3.52 11.37 -8.05
CA TYR A 38 4.07 10.03 -8.28
C TYR A 38 4.05 9.19 -7.00
N ALA A 39 3.87 7.88 -7.17
CA ALA A 39 3.91 6.92 -6.10
C ALA A 39 4.67 5.67 -6.53
N GLY A 40 5.27 4.98 -5.57
CA GLY A 40 5.99 3.73 -5.77
C GLY A 40 5.65 2.69 -4.71
N LEU A 41 6.09 1.45 -4.91
CA LEU A 41 5.98 0.42 -3.89
C LEU A 41 6.96 0.72 -2.74
N PRO A 42 6.53 0.53 -1.49
CA PRO A 42 7.39 0.79 -0.33
C PRO A 42 8.41 -0.32 -0.12
N SER A 43 9.42 -0.06 0.70
CA SER A 43 10.39 -1.08 1.14
C SER A 43 10.19 -1.53 2.59
N GLY A 44 9.35 -0.85 3.36
CA GLY A 44 9.08 -1.20 4.76
C GLY A 44 8.60 -0.01 5.60
N PHE A 45 8.61 -0.16 6.91
CA PHE A 45 8.01 0.79 7.86
C PHE A 45 8.70 2.17 7.93
N ASN A 46 9.90 2.31 7.42
CA ASN A 46 10.65 3.57 7.37
C ASN A 46 10.34 4.41 6.12
N VAL A 47 9.63 3.87 5.17
CA VAL A 47 9.19 4.62 3.97
C VAL A 47 8.02 5.52 4.35
N VAL A 48 8.04 6.75 3.85
CA VAL A 48 6.91 7.68 4.03
C VAL A 48 5.74 7.21 3.15
N PRO A 49 4.60 6.85 3.75
CA PRO A 49 3.43 6.48 2.97
C PRO A 49 2.83 7.69 2.26
N THR A 50 2.40 7.50 1.03
CA THR A 50 1.75 8.55 0.22
C THR A 50 0.25 8.34 0.06
N GLY A 51 -0.22 7.13 0.35
CA GLY A 51 -1.64 6.81 0.29
C GLY A 51 -1.88 5.31 0.14
N VAL A 52 -3.13 4.96 -0.05
CA VAL A 52 -3.58 3.58 -0.21
C VAL A 52 -4.25 3.43 -1.57
N LEU A 53 -3.91 2.41 -2.34
CA LEU A 53 -4.55 2.15 -3.62
C LEU A 53 -6.05 1.92 -3.48
N ALA A 54 -6.83 2.72 -4.20
CA ALA A 54 -8.28 2.62 -4.24
C ALA A 54 -8.79 1.59 -5.26
N GLN A 55 -7.92 1.10 -6.13
CA GLN A 55 -8.25 0.14 -7.19
C GLN A 55 -7.07 -0.79 -7.48
N ASP A 56 -7.37 -1.94 -8.10
CA ASP A 56 -6.34 -2.86 -8.53
C ASP A 56 -5.56 -2.32 -9.74
N VAL A 57 -4.25 -2.50 -9.73
CA VAL A 57 -3.34 -2.12 -10.81
C VAL A 57 -2.83 -3.40 -11.46
N VAL A 58 -3.68 -3.99 -12.29
CA VAL A 58 -3.42 -5.25 -12.99
C VAL A 58 -4.06 -5.20 -14.38
N GLU A 59 -3.64 -6.11 -15.26
CA GLU A 59 -4.22 -6.25 -16.60
C GLU A 59 -5.68 -6.73 -16.55
N PRO A 60 -6.50 -6.32 -17.51
CA PRO A 60 -7.84 -6.91 -17.66
C PRO A 60 -7.76 -8.45 -17.76
N GLY A 61 -8.59 -9.15 -16.99
CA GLY A 61 -8.61 -10.61 -16.95
C GLY A 61 -7.54 -11.26 -16.09
N TYR A 62 -6.67 -10.47 -15.42
CA TYR A 62 -5.74 -11.01 -14.44
C TYR A 62 -6.52 -11.61 -13.26
N PRO A 63 -6.21 -12.85 -12.84
CA PRO A 63 -6.95 -13.49 -11.75
C PRO A 63 -6.66 -12.78 -10.42
N LEU A 64 -7.68 -12.14 -9.86
CA LEU A 64 -7.62 -11.47 -8.56
C LEU A 64 -8.20 -12.40 -7.50
N THR A 65 -7.34 -13.06 -6.76
CA THR A 65 -7.72 -13.82 -5.57
C THR A 65 -7.15 -13.16 -4.33
N SER A 66 -7.76 -13.41 -3.17
CA SER A 66 -7.27 -12.88 -1.89
C SER A 66 -5.87 -13.40 -1.53
N GLU A 67 -5.42 -14.46 -2.18
CA GLU A 67 -4.12 -15.10 -1.95
C GLU A 67 -3.07 -14.67 -2.98
N LEU A 68 -3.47 -13.89 -3.97
CA LEU A 68 -2.59 -13.45 -5.05
C LEU A 68 -1.87 -12.17 -4.66
N TRP A 69 -0.63 -12.28 -4.29
CA TRP A 69 0.27 -11.16 -4.04
C TRP A 69 1.30 -11.03 -5.14
N LEU A 70 1.65 -9.80 -5.44
CA LEU A 70 2.57 -9.46 -6.51
C LEU A 70 3.95 -9.15 -5.94
N ASP A 71 4.96 -9.82 -6.48
CA ASP A 71 6.35 -9.49 -6.17
C ASP A 71 6.69 -8.12 -6.78
N PRO A 72 7.10 -7.13 -5.96
CA PRO A 72 7.39 -5.79 -6.46
C PRO A 72 8.58 -5.72 -7.41
N ASN A 73 9.52 -6.68 -7.34
CA ASN A 73 10.71 -6.68 -8.18
C ASN A 73 10.44 -7.25 -9.57
N THR A 74 9.56 -8.24 -9.66
CA THR A 74 9.29 -8.95 -10.92
C THR A 74 7.88 -8.66 -11.45
N SER A 75 7.01 -8.08 -10.63
CA SER A 75 5.56 -7.95 -10.87
C SER A 75 4.87 -9.28 -11.14
N ASN A 76 5.47 -10.38 -10.71
CA ASN A 76 4.93 -11.73 -10.81
C ASN A 76 4.12 -12.06 -9.55
N PRO A 77 3.12 -12.92 -9.64
CA PRO A 77 2.46 -13.44 -8.46
C PRO A 77 3.42 -14.20 -7.57
N ILE A 78 3.40 -13.93 -6.27
CA ILE A 78 4.25 -14.62 -5.29
C ILE A 78 3.90 -16.11 -5.21
N ASN A 79 2.66 -16.47 -5.45
CA ASN A 79 2.18 -17.85 -5.44
C ASN A 79 2.51 -18.66 -6.70
N GLY A 80 3.38 -18.15 -7.57
CA GLY A 80 3.95 -18.89 -8.69
C GLY A 80 3.13 -18.94 -9.98
N SER A 81 2.00 -18.25 -10.07
CA SER A 81 1.27 -18.11 -11.33
C SER A 81 2.02 -17.19 -12.29
N ALA A 82 2.27 -17.63 -13.53
CA ALA A 82 2.89 -16.77 -14.52
C ALA A 82 1.99 -15.57 -14.84
N PRO A 83 2.53 -14.35 -14.95
CA PRO A 83 1.75 -13.21 -15.36
C PRO A 83 1.33 -13.37 -16.82
N PRO A 84 0.17 -12.83 -17.22
CA PRO A 84 -0.15 -12.68 -18.63
C PRO A 84 0.85 -11.73 -19.31
N ALA A 85 0.67 -11.53 -20.62
CA ALA A 85 1.51 -10.74 -21.51
C ALA A 85 2.03 -9.42 -20.91
N PRO A 86 3.04 -8.76 -21.49
CA PRO A 86 3.67 -7.55 -20.93
C PRO A 86 2.66 -6.51 -20.49
N PHE A 87 2.86 -5.97 -19.29
CA PHE A 87 2.03 -4.96 -18.70
C PHE A 87 2.84 -3.70 -18.40
N SER A 88 2.30 -2.54 -18.72
CA SER A 88 2.92 -1.27 -18.45
C SER A 88 1.99 -0.38 -17.64
N SER A 89 2.35 -0.09 -16.40
CA SER A 89 1.65 0.84 -15.51
C SER A 89 2.42 2.15 -15.33
N GLN A 90 3.69 2.19 -15.71
CA GLN A 90 4.52 3.39 -15.56
C GLN A 90 3.91 4.59 -16.29
N GLY A 91 3.85 5.72 -15.61
CA GLY A 91 3.28 6.96 -16.13
C GLY A 91 1.76 7.00 -16.23
N ARG A 92 1.05 5.91 -15.95
CA ARG A 92 -0.40 5.89 -15.89
C ARG A 92 -0.90 6.47 -14.57
N ALA A 93 -2.02 7.18 -14.60
CA ALA A 93 -2.65 7.72 -13.40
C ALA A 93 -3.58 6.69 -12.77
N TRP A 94 -3.47 6.51 -11.46
CA TRP A 94 -4.30 5.61 -10.66
C TRP A 94 -4.84 6.34 -9.43
N GLY A 95 -5.99 5.89 -8.93
CA GLY A 95 -6.57 6.48 -7.73
C GLY A 95 -5.86 6.03 -6.46
N LEU A 96 -5.51 6.99 -5.61
CA LEU A 96 -5.00 6.75 -4.26
C LEU A 96 -5.92 7.40 -3.24
N ILE A 97 -6.11 6.76 -2.11
CA ILE A 97 -6.75 7.38 -0.94
C ILE A 97 -5.64 8.01 -0.11
N VAL A 98 -5.50 9.34 -0.16
CA VAL A 98 -4.37 10.04 0.48
C VAL A 98 -4.74 10.55 1.86
N PHE A 99 -5.85 11.25 2.00
CA PHE A 99 -6.30 11.88 3.24
C PHE A 99 -7.73 11.49 3.61
N ALA A 100 -8.19 10.35 3.15
CA ALA A 100 -9.50 9.85 3.52
C ALA A 100 -9.55 9.56 5.03
N PRO A 101 -10.68 9.79 5.72
CA PRO A 101 -10.78 9.42 7.13
C PRO A 101 -10.61 7.92 7.34
N GLU A 102 -10.98 7.09 6.37
CA GLU A 102 -10.84 5.64 6.44
C GLU A 102 -10.33 5.07 5.11
N ALA A 103 -9.53 4.02 5.21
CA ALA A 103 -9.08 3.24 4.06
C ALA A 103 -9.10 1.75 4.40
N GLU A 104 -9.21 0.92 3.37
CA GLU A 104 -9.02 -0.52 3.47
C GLU A 104 -7.57 -0.85 3.11
N VAL A 105 -6.88 -1.56 3.99
CA VAL A 105 -5.49 -2.00 3.81
C VAL A 105 -5.38 -3.50 4.01
N ILE A 106 -4.23 -4.07 3.65
CA ILE A 106 -4.01 -5.50 3.65
C ILE A 106 -3.05 -5.86 4.79
N ALA A 107 -3.48 -6.73 5.69
CA ALA A 107 -2.67 -7.20 6.80
C ALA A 107 -1.60 -8.19 6.34
N ALA A 108 -0.35 -7.95 6.71
CA ALA A 108 0.75 -8.88 6.43
C ALA A 108 0.72 -10.12 7.35
N ASP A 109 0.11 -9.95 8.53
CA ASP A 109 0.09 -10.97 9.58
C ASP A 109 -1.14 -10.80 10.49
N THR A 110 -1.21 -11.59 11.54
CA THR A 110 -2.32 -11.61 12.52
C THR A 110 -2.00 -10.85 13.82
N THR A 111 -0.92 -10.07 13.85
CA THR A 111 -0.51 -9.34 15.07
C THR A 111 -1.29 -8.06 15.30
N ILE A 112 -1.97 -7.54 14.27
CA ILE A 112 -2.73 -6.30 14.36
C ILE A 112 -3.96 -6.51 15.24
N GLN A 113 -4.09 -5.69 16.27
CA GLN A 113 -5.29 -5.61 17.10
C GLN A 113 -6.06 -4.32 16.81
N ALA A 114 -7.35 -4.29 17.18
CA ALA A 114 -8.12 -3.06 17.13
C ALA A 114 -7.42 -1.95 17.93
N GLU A 115 -7.44 -0.74 17.40
CA GLU A 115 -6.79 0.46 17.96
C GLU A 115 -5.25 0.49 17.84
N ASP A 116 -4.61 -0.55 17.29
CA ASP A 116 -3.18 -0.50 17.00
C ASP A 116 -2.87 0.55 15.92
N ASP A 117 -1.76 1.23 16.10
CA ASP A 117 -1.10 1.92 15.00
C ASP A 117 -0.51 0.89 14.05
N VAL A 118 -0.73 1.10 12.75
CA VAL A 118 -0.22 0.21 11.70
C VAL A 118 0.82 0.92 10.85
N VAL A 119 1.83 0.14 10.46
CA VAL A 119 2.95 0.57 9.65
C VAL A 119 3.08 -0.34 8.43
N ILE A 120 3.84 0.09 7.42
CA ILE A 120 4.16 -0.76 6.27
C ILE A 120 5.02 -1.93 6.74
N ALA A 121 4.59 -3.15 6.44
CA ALA A 121 5.28 -4.37 6.84
C ALA A 121 6.38 -4.77 5.86
N ASP A 122 6.12 -4.61 4.57
CA ASP A 122 6.95 -5.19 3.52
C ASP A 122 6.87 -4.43 2.20
N ALA A 123 7.65 -4.89 1.23
CA ALA A 123 7.71 -4.33 -0.11
C ALA A 123 6.44 -4.56 -0.95
N TYR A 124 5.48 -5.32 -0.45
CA TYR A 124 4.18 -5.51 -1.09
C TYR A 124 3.14 -4.47 -0.65
N GLY A 125 3.53 -3.53 0.23
CA GLY A 125 2.63 -2.50 0.74
C GLY A 125 1.56 -3.01 1.70
N ARG A 126 1.79 -4.19 2.30
CA ARG A 126 0.94 -4.70 3.38
C ARG A 126 1.30 -4.02 4.69
N VAL A 127 0.41 -4.08 5.67
CA VAL A 127 0.62 -3.44 6.98
C VAL A 127 0.73 -4.47 8.10
N THR A 128 1.43 -4.06 9.14
CA THR A 128 1.54 -4.81 10.41
C THR A 128 1.35 -3.88 11.60
N SER A 129 1.24 -4.43 12.81
CA SER A 129 1.21 -3.63 14.03
C SER A 129 2.54 -2.93 14.28
N ILE A 130 2.51 -1.69 14.74
CA ILE A 130 3.71 -0.94 15.14
C ILE A 130 4.51 -1.69 16.22
N ARG A 131 3.86 -2.57 16.98
CA ARG A 131 4.53 -3.41 18.01
C ARG A 131 5.57 -4.36 17.41
N ASN A 132 5.51 -4.63 16.10
CA ASN A 132 6.52 -5.44 15.39
C ASN A 132 7.75 -4.64 14.97
N VAL A 133 7.75 -3.32 15.16
CA VAL A 133 8.92 -2.48 14.89
C VAL A 133 9.85 -2.53 16.10
N THR A 134 11.14 -2.79 15.85
CA THR A 134 12.13 -2.84 16.93
C THR A 134 12.24 -1.49 17.64
N THR A 135 12.25 -1.53 18.97
CA THR A 135 12.42 -0.34 19.81
C THR A 135 13.69 0.43 19.44
N GLY A 136 13.58 1.75 19.40
CA GLY A 136 14.65 2.66 18.98
C GLY A 136 14.56 3.08 17.52
N ASN A 137 13.80 2.37 16.69
CA ASN A 137 13.59 2.75 15.29
C ASN A 137 12.53 3.84 15.15
N THR A 138 12.63 4.60 14.08
CA THR A 138 11.60 5.53 13.67
C THR A 138 10.72 4.84 12.62
N ALA A 139 9.41 4.89 12.84
CA ALA A 139 8.44 4.30 11.93
C ALA A 139 7.45 5.35 11.40
N ASN A 140 7.01 5.17 10.17
CA ASN A 140 5.96 5.97 9.58
C ASN A 140 4.63 5.24 9.73
N VAL A 141 3.75 5.78 10.57
CA VAL A 141 2.41 5.23 10.80
C VAL A 141 1.52 5.59 9.61
N VAL A 142 0.79 4.60 9.12
CA VAL A 142 -0.22 4.77 8.06
C VAL A 142 -1.56 5.16 8.65
N GLY A 143 -1.92 4.57 9.78
CA GLY A 143 -3.19 4.81 10.43
C GLY A 143 -3.39 3.94 11.66
N LYS A 144 -4.62 3.97 12.17
CA LYS A 144 -5.04 3.19 13.33
C LYS A 144 -6.04 2.13 12.90
N ALA A 145 -5.80 0.86 13.29
CA ALA A 145 -6.67 -0.25 12.95
C ALA A 145 -8.03 -0.13 13.66
N LYS A 146 -9.11 -0.31 12.90
CA LYS A 146 -10.46 -0.36 13.49
C LYS A 146 -10.84 -1.75 13.99
N TYR A 147 -10.22 -2.77 13.40
CA TYR A 147 -10.48 -4.17 13.72
C TYR A 147 -9.17 -4.95 13.77
N SER A 148 -9.17 -6.04 14.52
CA SER A 148 -8.05 -6.97 14.55
C SER A 148 -7.96 -7.76 13.25
N ALA A 149 -6.75 -8.08 12.82
CA ALA A 149 -6.52 -9.02 11.73
C ALA A 149 -6.51 -10.45 12.28
N THR A 150 -7.33 -11.32 11.70
CA THR A 150 -7.44 -12.74 12.11
C THR A 150 -6.77 -13.69 11.12
N ALA A 151 -6.38 -13.20 9.96
CA ALA A 151 -5.68 -13.96 8.93
C ALA A 151 -4.66 -13.09 8.19
N GLN A 152 -3.61 -13.72 7.69
CA GLN A 152 -2.70 -13.09 6.74
C GLN A 152 -3.44 -12.73 5.46
N ASN A 153 -3.09 -11.62 4.85
CA ASN A 153 -3.71 -11.06 3.65
C ASN A 153 -5.17 -10.64 3.81
N GLN A 154 -5.67 -10.62 5.04
CA GLN A 154 -6.99 -10.08 5.32
C GLN A 154 -7.01 -8.57 5.05
N ARG A 155 -8.09 -8.09 4.43
CA ARG A 155 -8.34 -6.65 4.34
C ARG A 155 -8.96 -6.17 5.64
N ILE A 156 -8.37 -5.13 6.19
CA ILE A 156 -8.84 -4.47 7.42
C ILE A 156 -9.06 -3.00 7.14
N ARG A 157 -9.96 -2.39 7.89
CA ARG A 157 -10.20 -0.95 7.81
C ARG A 157 -9.35 -0.22 8.83
N ILE A 158 -8.72 0.89 8.38
CA ILE A 158 -7.97 1.78 9.23
C ILE A 158 -8.54 3.20 9.18
N GLN A 159 -8.36 3.95 10.24
CA GLN A 159 -8.46 5.41 10.22
C GLN A 159 -7.11 5.95 9.78
N VAL A 160 -7.06 6.64 8.64
CA VAL A 160 -5.80 7.15 8.09
C VAL A 160 -5.27 8.29 8.96
N THR A 161 -4.05 8.14 9.46
CA THR A 161 -3.34 9.15 10.24
C THR A 161 -1.85 9.05 9.95
N LEU A 162 -1.41 9.74 8.91
CA LEU A 162 -0.01 9.71 8.49
C LEU A 162 0.84 10.50 9.48
N ARG A 163 1.72 9.82 10.19
CA ARG A 163 2.63 10.45 11.15
C ARG A 163 3.88 9.61 11.35
N GLN A 164 4.95 10.27 11.79
CA GLN A 164 6.17 9.59 12.18
C GLN A 164 6.23 9.43 13.70
N VAL A 165 6.65 8.27 14.15
CA VAL A 165 6.83 7.98 15.58
C VAL A 165 8.16 7.28 15.82
N LYS A 166 8.74 7.51 17.00
CA LYS A 166 9.88 6.73 17.49
C LYS A 166 9.32 5.63 18.39
N VAL A 167 9.63 4.38 18.06
CA VAL A 167 9.16 3.20 18.80
C VAL A 167 10.08 2.87 19.97
#